data_4c979def9c0e42078b19dccee64a2078
#
_entry.id   4c979def9c0e42078b19dccee64a2078
#
_cell.length_a   1.000
_cell.length_b   1.000
_cell.length_c   1.000
_cell.angle_alpha   90.00
_cell.angle_beta   90.00
_cell.angle_gamma   90.00
#
_symmetry.space_group_name_H-M   'P 1'
#
loop_
_entity.id
_entity.type
_entity.pdbx_description
1 polymer ?
#
loop_
_entity_poly.entity_id
_entity_poly.type
_entity_poly.pdbx_seq_one_letter_code
_entity_poly.pdbx_strand_id
1 'polypeptide(L)'
;NEQLNHDNLSVYHDGVSLTIPESYLIPAITEGMVVFIGNKEYYNNTIIIEDLNGVYIWYGNVSTTSLKLYDYVEKGTYIGEAERNLYMVFSKDNKYLNYEEFLK
;
A
#
# COMPACT_ATOMS: atom_id res chain seq x y z
N ASN A 1 -13.09 9.55 -9.74
CA ASN A 1 -12.52 8.52 -8.95
C ASN A 1 -11.25 7.96 -9.58
N GLU A 2 -10.13 8.23 -8.94
CA GLU A 2 -8.84 7.80 -9.46
C GLU A 2 -8.66 6.31 -9.33
N GLN A 3 -8.03 5.73 -10.32
CA GLN A 3 -7.68 4.33 -10.30
C GLN A 3 -6.17 4.19 -10.36
N LEU A 4 -5.66 3.21 -9.66
CA LEU A 4 -4.25 2.91 -9.67
C LEU A 4 -3.96 2.17 -10.98
N ASN A 5 -3.32 2.83 -11.92
CA ASN A 5 -3.05 2.25 -13.22
C ASN A 5 -1.62 2.54 -13.66
N HIS A 6 -1.22 1.94 -14.77
CA HIS A 6 0.16 2.02 -15.24
C HIS A 6 0.60 3.41 -15.65
N ASP A 7 -0.33 4.27 -16.05
CA ASP A 7 0.04 5.59 -16.54
C ASP A 7 0.61 6.46 -15.43
N ASN A 8 0.28 6.14 -14.18
CA ASN A 8 0.70 6.92 -13.01
C ASN A 8 1.77 6.21 -12.19
N LEU A 9 2.39 5.18 -12.75
CA LEU A 9 3.21 4.28 -11.97
C LEU A 9 4.65 4.27 -12.48
N SER A 10 5.61 4.26 -11.55
CA SER A 10 7.02 4.10 -11.87
C SER A 10 7.66 3.19 -10.84
N VAL A 11 8.73 2.51 -11.24
CA VAL A 11 9.47 1.65 -10.32
C VAL A 11 10.14 2.53 -9.26
N TYR A 12 10.11 2.06 -8.02
CA TYR A 12 10.69 2.80 -6.90
C TYR A 12 11.25 1.80 -5.91
N HIS A 13 12.58 1.69 -5.86
CA HIS A 13 13.28 0.71 -5.03
C HIS A 13 12.73 -0.70 -5.28
N ASP A 14 12.24 -1.40 -4.26
CA ASP A 14 11.73 -2.76 -4.42
C ASP A 14 10.24 -2.80 -4.74
N GLY A 15 9.66 -1.65 -4.99
CA GLY A 15 8.24 -1.54 -5.27
C GLY A 15 7.98 -0.52 -6.34
N VAL A 16 6.88 0.20 -6.20
CA VAL A 16 6.46 1.18 -7.17
C VAL A 16 6.01 2.46 -6.47
N SER A 17 6.07 3.56 -7.22
CA SER A 17 5.51 4.83 -6.80
C SER A 17 4.36 5.16 -7.74
N LEU A 18 3.22 5.46 -7.16
CA LEU A 18 2.03 5.86 -7.90
C LEU A 18 1.82 7.35 -7.69
N THR A 19 1.66 8.08 -8.79
CA THR A 19 1.31 9.48 -8.70
C THR A 19 -0.19 9.58 -8.46
N ILE A 20 -0.57 10.26 -7.39
CA ILE A 20 -1.96 10.36 -6.96
C ILE A 20 -2.34 11.83 -6.83
N PRO A 21 -3.64 12.12 -6.67
CA PRO A 21 -4.08 13.48 -6.39
C PRO A 21 -3.46 14.00 -5.10
N GLU A 22 -3.52 15.30 -4.92
CA GLU A 22 -2.91 15.95 -3.76
C GLU A 22 -3.40 15.35 -2.44
N SER A 23 -4.66 14.93 -2.40
CA SER A 23 -5.23 14.27 -1.23
C SER A 23 -5.95 13.04 -1.72
N TYR A 24 -5.49 11.87 -1.31
CA TYR A 24 -5.98 10.61 -1.86
C TYR A 24 -6.32 9.64 -0.74
N LEU A 25 -7.58 9.17 -0.75
CA LEU A 25 -8.01 8.13 0.19
C LEU A 25 -7.59 6.79 -0.38
N ILE A 26 -6.77 6.07 0.37
CA ILE A 26 -6.15 4.82 -0.09
C ILE A 26 -7.10 3.65 0.16
N PRO A 27 -7.60 3.00 -0.89
CA PRO A 27 -8.42 1.79 -0.67
C PRO A 27 -7.54 0.57 -0.49
N ALA A 28 -7.92 -0.31 0.40
CA ALA A 28 -7.23 -1.59 0.53
C ALA A 28 -7.47 -2.39 -0.75
N ILE A 29 -6.39 -2.88 -1.37
CA ILE A 29 -6.54 -3.63 -2.62
C ILE A 29 -6.93 -5.07 -2.37
N THR A 30 -6.73 -5.58 -1.16
CA THR A 30 -7.17 -6.90 -0.74
C THR A 30 -7.62 -6.83 0.70
N GLU A 31 -8.34 -7.83 1.16
CA GLU A 31 -8.65 -7.93 2.57
C GLU A 31 -7.47 -8.53 3.33
N GLY A 32 -7.36 -8.19 4.59
CA GLY A 32 -6.29 -8.72 5.41
C GLY A 32 -6.17 -8.04 6.76
N MET A 33 -5.08 -8.31 7.45
CA MET A 33 -4.85 -7.80 8.79
C MET A 33 -3.64 -6.88 8.80
N VAL A 34 -3.76 -5.78 9.54
CA VAL A 34 -2.66 -4.83 9.70
C VAL A 34 -1.58 -5.48 10.58
N VAL A 35 -0.38 -5.61 10.04
CA VAL A 35 0.72 -6.24 10.77
C VAL A 35 1.86 -5.27 11.05
N PHE A 36 1.83 -4.07 10.50
CA PHE A 36 2.86 -3.07 10.76
C PHE A 36 2.32 -1.67 10.49
N ILE A 37 2.63 -0.74 11.37
CA ILE A 37 2.40 0.69 11.14
C ILE A 37 3.63 1.40 11.67
N GLY A 38 4.33 2.12 10.78
CA GLY A 38 5.51 2.84 11.20
C GLY A 38 6.32 3.29 10.00
N ASN A 39 7.52 3.80 10.26
CA ASN A 39 8.39 4.30 9.22
C ASN A 39 9.19 3.18 8.59
N LYS A 40 9.28 3.21 7.26
CA LYS A 40 10.15 2.32 6.50
C LYS A 40 11.06 3.17 5.63
N GLU A 41 12.33 2.79 5.57
CA GLU A 41 13.30 3.50 4.74
C GLU A 41 12.79 3.57 3.31
N TYR A 42 12.91 4.74 2.69
CA TYR A 42 12.46 5.05 1.33
C TYR A 42 10.94 5.21 1.20
N TYR A 43 10.15 4.64 2.11
CA TYR A 43 8.70 4.60 1.93
C TYR A 43 7.95 5.47 2.94
N ASN A 44 8.67 6.05 3.91
CA ASN A 44 8.08 6.92 4.93
C ASN A 44 7.08 6.15 5.79
N ASN A 45 6.06 6.82 6.28
CA ASN A 45 5.06 6.15 7.11
C ASN A 45 4.34 5.10 6.30
N THR A 46 4.38 3.87 6.77
CA THR A 46 3.94 2.71 6.01
C THR A 46 2.98 1.88 6.83
N ILE A 47 1.94 1.39 6.16
CA ILE A 47 1.02 0.40 6.71
C ILE A 47 1.25 -0.88 5.93
N ILE A 48 1.48 -1.99 6.63
CA ILE A 48 1.62 -3.29 5.96
C ILE A 48 0.43 -4.15 6.35
N ILE A 49 -0.23 -4.69 5.34
CA ILE A 49 -1.38 -5.57 5.53
C ILE A 49 -1.01 -6.92 4.97
N GLU A 50 -1.19 -7.96 5.78
CA GLU A 50 -0.99 -9.33 5.34
C GLU A 50 -2.34 -9.85 4.83
N ASP A 51 -2.38 -10.27 3.55
CA ASP A 51 -3.61 -10.74 2.97
C ASP A 51 -3.84 -12.23 3.32
N LEU A 52 -4.92 -12.79 2.79
CA LEU A 52 -5.33 -14.14 3.13
C LEU A 52 -4.39 -15.20 2.56
N ASN A 53 -3.53 -14.82 1.63
CA ASN A 53 -2.56 -15.72 0.99
C ASN A 53 -1.16 -15.56 1.53
N GLY A 54 -0.98 -14.75 2.57
CA GLY A 54 0.34 -14.53 3.15
C GLY A 54 1.17 -13.50 2.41
N VAL A 55 0.56 -12.72 1.53
CA VAL A 55 1.25 -11.63 0.85
C VAL A 55 1.22 -10.40 1.74
N TYR A 56 2.37 -9.74 1.90
CA TYR A 56 2.48 -8.50 2.64
C TYR A 56 2.39 -7.35 1.64
N ILE A 57 1.38 -6.52 1.80
CA ILE A 57 1.16 -5.38 0.93
C ILE A 57 1.48 -4.13 1.73
N TRP A 58 2.47 -3.39 1.24
CA TRP A 58 2.95 -2.18 1.91
C TRP A 58 2.30 -0.97 1.23
N TYR A 59 1.77 -0.08 2.05
CA TYR A 59 1.23 1.19 1.59
C TYR A 59 2.10 2.26 2.22
N GLY A 60 2.98 2.89 1.45
CA GLY A 60 3.94 3.84 1.97
C GLY A 60 3.57 5.27 1.65
N ASN A 61 4.16 6.19 2.40
CA ASN A 61 3.91 7.64 2.29
C ASN A 61 2.50 8.00 2.77
N VAL A 62 2.02 7.28 3.77
CA VAL A 62 0.70 7.54 4.34
C VAL A 62 0.81 8.78 5.24
N SER A 63 -0.03 9.80 4.97
CA SER A 63 -0.02 11.01 5.76
C SER A 63 -0.82 10.86 7.04
N THR A 64 -1.97 10.17 6.98
CA THR A 64 -2.80 9.93 8.16
C THR A 64 -3.45 8.57 8.05
N THR A 65 -3.69 7.94 9.19
CA THR A 65 -4.46 6.71 9.26
C THR A 65 -5.08 6.60 10.64
N SER A 66 -6.25 5.95 10.70
CA SER A 66 -6.87 5.62 11.97
C SER A 66 -6.72 4.13 12.30
N LEU A 67 -6.05 3.38 11.44
CA LEU A 67 -5.85 1.95 11.68
C LEU A 67 -4.87 1.71 12.81
N LYS A 68 -5.01 0.55 13.42
CA LYS A 68 -4.12 0.10 14.50
C LYS A 68 -3.64 -1.30 14.16
N LEU A 69 -2.54 -1.70 14.80
CA LEU A 69 -2.02 -3.05 14.65
C LEU A 69 -3.13 -4.06 14.91
N TYR A 70 -3.17 -5.04 14.02
CA TYR A 70 -4.10 -6.18 14.09
C TYR A 70 -5.53 -5.85 13.72
N ASP A 71 -5.81 -4.63 13.29
CA ASP A 71 -7.12 -4.34 12.69
C ASP A 71 -7.28 -5.19 11.44
N TYR A 72 -8.49 -5.66 11.21
CA TYR A 72 -8.85 -6.39 10.00
C TYR A 72 -9.53 -5.43 9.03
N VAL A 73 -9.14 -5.45 7.77
CA VAL A 73 -9.74 -4.58 6.76
C VAL A 73 -10.27 -5.41 5.61
N GLU A 74 -11.35 -4.94 5.02
CA GLU A 74 -11.94 -5.57 3.85
C GLU A 74 -11.45 -4.84 2.61
N LYS A 75 -11.46 -5.55 1.47
CA LYS A 75 -11.10 -4.96 0.21
C LYS A 75 -11.94 -3.71 -0.04
N GLY A 76 -11.28 -2.63 -0.44
CA GLY A 76 -11.97 -1.38 -0.72
C GLY A 76 -12.13 -0.46 0.48
N THR A 77 -11.87 -0.94 1.69
CA THR A 77 -11.90 -0.08 2.88
C THR A 77 -10.80 0.96 2.78
N TYR A 78 -11.13 2.19 3.10
CA TYR A 78 -10.10 3.24 3.14
C TYR A 78 -9.22 3.03 4.36
N ILE A 79 -7.91 2.94 4.13
CA ILE A 79 -6.95 2.63 5.18
C ILE A 79 -6.17 3.85 5.64
N GLY A 80 -6.28 4.95 4.93
CA GLY A 80 -5.57 6.17 5.27
C GLY A 80 -5.56 7.11 4.09
N GLU A 81 -4.75 8.16 4.20
CA GLU A 81 -4.60 9.14 3.14
C GLU A 81 -3.15 9.28 2.76
N ALA A 82 -2.90 9.65 1.52
CA ALA A 82 -1.57 9.98 1.04
C ALA A 82 -1.66 11.21 0.16
N GLU A 83 -0.52 11.87 -0.06
CA GLU A 83 -0.44 13.08 -0.86
C GLU A 83 0.60 12.91 -1.94
N ARG A 84 0.20 13.15 -3.17
CA ARG A 84 1.07 13.19 -4.34
C ARG A 84 1.63 11.85 -4.76
N ASN A 85 2.14 11.05 -3.85
CA ASN A 85 2.70 9.75 -4.17
C ASN A 85 2.24 8.72 -3.16
N LEU A 86 1.93 7.53 -3.66
CA LEU A 86 1.66 6.37 -2.84
C LEU A 86 2.69 5.33 -3.23
N TYR A 87 3.45 4.85 -2.27
CA TYR A 87 4.44 3.80 -2.53
C TYR A 87 3.83 2.47 -2.18
N MET A 88 4.06 1.46 -3.02
CA MET A 88 3.57 0.13 -2.73
C MET A 88 4.65 -0.90 -2.96
N VAL A 89 4.67 -1.88 -2.06
CA VAL A 89 5.59 -3.01 -2.15
C VAL A 89 4.78 -4.27 -1.89
N PHE A 90 5.12 -5.33 -2.57
CA PHE A 90 4.46 -6.62 -2.42
C PHE A 90 5.52 -7.65 -2.10
N SER A 91 5.35 -8.40 -1.01
CA SER A 91 6.35 -9.38 -0.63
C SER A 91 5.68 -10.61 -0.03
N LYS A 92 6.40 -11.73 -0.10
CA LYS A 92 5.95 -12.97 0.51
C LYS A 92 7.18 -13.84 0.73
N ASP A 93 7.29 -14.46 1.90
CA ASP A 93 8.39 -15.36 2.23
C ASP A 93 9.74 -14.67 2.01
N ASN A 94 9.83 -13.39 2.41
CA ASN A 94 11.06 -12.59 2.31
C ASN A 94 11.51 -12.33 0.89
N LYS A 95 10.59 -12.38 -0.08
CA LYS A 95 10.88 -12.08 -1.47
C LYS A 95 9.93 -11.00 -1.96
N TYR A 96 10.43 -10.12 -2.81
CA TYR A 96 9.59 -9.09 -3.42
C TYR A 96 8.90 -9.69 -4.63
N LEU A 97 7.63 -9.33 -4.80
CA LEU A 97 6.78 -9.84 -5.88
C LEU A 97 6.56 -8.78 -6.93
N ASN A 98 6.23 -9.22 -8.14
CA ASN A 98 5.96 -8.31 -9.25
C ASN A 98 4.63 -7.59 -9.00
N TYR A 99 4.69 -6.24 -9.02
CA TYR A 99 3.51 -5.43 -8.77
C TYR A 99 2.39 -5.71 -9.78
N GLU A 100 2.74 -6.18 -10.99
CA GLU A 100 1.74 -6.41 -12.01
C GLU A 100 0.74 -7.50 -11.65
N GLU A 101 1.09 -8.34 -10.68
CA GLU A 101 0.16 -9.35 -10.19
C GLU A 101 -0.95 -8.73 -9.36
N PHE A 102 -0.76 -7.52 -8.87
CA PHE A 102 -1.67 -6.89 -7.92
C PHE A 102 -2.30 -5.60 -8.46
N LEU A 103 -1.58 -4.87 -9.28
CA LEU A 103 -2.04 -3.59 -9.83
C LEU A 103 -2.24 -3.74 -11.33
N LYS A 104 -3.45 -3.52 -11.78
CA LYS A 104 -3.77 -3.68 -13.20
C LYS A 104 -4.13 -2.38 -13.85
#